data_280a9166e3f0ef101eaa4d268b8cb833
#
_entry.id   280a9166e3f0ef101eaa4d268b8cb833
#
_cell.length_a   1.000
_cell.length_b   1.000
_cell.length_c   1.000
_cell.angle_alpha   90.00
_cell.angle_beta   90.00
_cell.angle_gamma   90.00
#
_symmetry.space_group_name_H-M   'P 1'
#
loop_
_entity.id
_entity.type
_entity.pdbx_description
1 polymer ?
#
loop_
_entity_poly.entity_id
_entity_poly.type
_entity_poly.pdbx_seq_one_letter_code
_entity_poly.pdbx_strand_id
1 'polypeptide(L)'
;MVQIEYLEKLNEEIDEIINNEFNKYAEKNGLECNYKNFNFIAKDNNKIIGIINGHYYYDEVHIGDFIVLEEYRNQHIGTLLMKKVEELFQNEDFDNYNLTTYEFQAPKFYEKMGYKLEYIRKNNKNSKLNKYFYSKPKRQ
;
A
#
# COMPACT_ATOMS: atom_id res chain seq x y z
N MET A 1 30.05 -10.49 21.91
CA MET A 1 28.94 -9.99 22.74
C MET A 1 27.96 -9.22 21.86
N VAL A 2 26.68 -9.53 22.00
CA VAL A 2 25.63 -8.84 21.20
C VAL A 2 25.44 -7.43 21.71
N GLN A 3 25.38 -6.48 20.78
CA GLN A 3 25.05 -5.10 21.06
C GLN A 3 23.87 -4.68 20.18
N ILE A 4 23.00 -3.83 20.70
CA ILE A 4 21.84 -3.32 19.99
C ILE A 4 21.96 -1.81 19.87
N GLU A 5 21.88 -1.31 18.65
CA GLU A 5 22.00 0.12 18.37
C GLU A 5 20.69 0.67 17.81
N TYR A 6 20.40 1.91 18.17
CA TYR A 6 19.29 2.67 17.59
C TYR A 6 19.76 3.37 16.31
N LEU A 7 19.00 3.25 15.23
CA LEU A 7 19.26 3.95 13.97
C LEU A 7 18.00 4.68 13.54
N GLU A 8 18.13 5.94 13.18
CA GLU A 8 17.00 6.69 12.66
C GLU A 8 16.66 6.30 11.22
N LYS A 9 17.68 5.92 10.44
CA LYS A 9 17.52 5.55 9.03
C LYS A 9 18.32 4.29 8.74
N LEU A 10 17.81 3.49 7.84
CA LEU A 10 18.51 2.34 7.32
C LEU A 10 19.30 2.74 6.07
N ASN A 11 20.41 2.06 5.83
CA ASN A 11 21.21 2.23 4.61
C ASN A 11 20.97 1.05 3.66
N GLU A 12 21.56 1.12 2.48
CA GLU A 12 21.40 0.08 1.45
C GLU A 12 21.88 -1.30 1.91
N GLU A 13 22.97 -1.34 2.68
CA GLU A 13 23.51 -2.59 3.22
C GLU A 13 22.48 -3.29 4.10
N ILE A 14 21.84 -2.54 4.98
CA ILE A 14 20.83 -3.08 5.89
C ILE A 14 19.57 -3.52 5.12
N ASP A 15 19.17 -2.75 4.11
CA ASP A 15 18.05 -3.12 3.25
C ASP A 15 18.32 -4.43 2.52
N GLU A 16 19.54 -4.65 2.03
CA GLU A 16 19.93 -5.89 1.39
C GLU A 16 19.89 -7.07 2.37
N ILE A 17 20.35 -6.87 3.61
CA ILE A 17 20.28 -7.90 4.64
C ILE A 17 18.83 -8.30 4.90
N ILE A 18 17.95 -7.32 5.03
CA ILE A 18 16.51 -7.56 5.25
C ILE A 18 15.93 -8.39 4.11
N ASN A 19 16.14 -7.94 2.87
CA ASN A 19 15.61 -8.61 1.69
C ASN A 19 16.15 -10.03 1.54
N ASN A 20 17.45 -10.23 1.75
CA ASN A 20 18.07 -11.54 1.63
C ASN A 20 17.53 -12.52 2.68
N GLU A 21 17.33 -12.07 3.91
CA GLU A 21 16.80 -12.93 4.95
C GLU A 21 15.35 -13.32 4.71
N PHE A 22 14.52 -12.37 4.28
CA PHE A 22 13.12 -12.67 3.92
C PHE A 22 13.05 -13.63 2.73
N ASN A 23 13.91 -13.46 1.73
CA ASN A 23 13.97 -14.38 0.59
C ASN A 23 14.34 -15.80 1.03
N LYS A 24 15.29 -15.93 1.95
CA LYS A 24 15.66 -17.25 2.51
C LYS A 24 14.50 -17.91 3.24
N TYR A 25 13.75 -17.14 4.04
CA TYR A 25 12.57 -17.67 4.72
C TYR A 25 11.54 -18.17 3.72
N ALA A 26 11.28 -17.40 2.68
CA ALA A 26 10.31 -17.76 1.65
C ALA A 26 10.74 -19.05 0.95
N GLU A 27 11.99 -19.13 0.50
CA GLU A 27 12.54 -20.29 -0.20
C GLU A 27 12.45 -21.56 0.64
N LYS A 28 12.77 -21.48 1.92
CA LYS A 28 12.68 -22.62 2.84
C LYS A 28 11.26 -23.16 2.97
N ASN A 29 10.26 -22.31 2.70
CA ASN A 29 8.85 -22.70 2.79
C ASN A 29 8.20 -22.90 1.42
N GLY A 30 9.00 -22.98 0.36
CA GLY A 30 8.50 -23.21 -0.99
C GLY A 30 7.76 -22.02 -1.59
N LEU A 31 8.09 -20.82 -1.13
CA LEU A 31 7.44 -19.59 -1.57
C LEU A 31 8.43 -18.66 -2.27
N GLU A 32 7.90 -17.77 -3.09
CA GLU A 32 8.68 -16.69 -3.70
C GLU A 32 8.24 -15.37 -3.09
N CYS A 33 9.20 -14.53 -2.74
CA CYS A 33 8.93 -13.23 -2.17
C CYS A 33 8.43 -12.23 -3.22
N ASN A 34 9.13 -12.12 -4.34
CA ASN A 34 8.78 -11.26 -5.49
C ASN A 34 8.51 -9.80 -5.14
N TYR A 35 9.25 -9.26 -4.19
CA TYR A 35 9.05 -7.88 -3.75
C TYR A 35 9.29 -6.87 -4.87
N LYS A 36 8.32 -5.98 -5.09
CA LYS A 36 8.41 -4.86 -6.03
C LYS A 36 7.75 -3.63 -5.44
N ASN A 37 8.43 -2.50 -5.50
CA ASN A 37 7.84 -1.21 -5.17
C ASN A 37 7.15 -0.63 -6.40
N PHE A 38 6.12 0.18 -6.18
CA PHE A 38 5.57 1.00 -7.24
C PHE A 38 5.26 2.40 -6.71
N ASN A 39 5.36 3.38 -7.61
CA ASN A 39 5.04 4.76 -7.32
C ASN A 39 4.43 5.38 -8.58
N PHE A 40 3.30 6.06 -8.42
CA PHE A 40 2.72 6.87 -9.47
C PHE A 40 2.44 8.26 -8.92
N ILE A 41 2.69 9.26 -9.75
CA ILE A 41 2.34 10.64 -9.43
C ILE A 41 1.40 11.18 -10.49
N ALA A 42 0.49 12.04 -10.08
CA ALA A 42 -0.34 12.82 -10.98
C ALA A 42 0.23 14.23 -11.03
N LYS A 43 0.33 14.80 -12.21
CA LYS A 43 0.85 16.15 -12.41
C LYS A 43 -0.17 17.01 -13.16
N ASP A 44 -0.21 18.27 -12.81
CA ASP A 44 -0.89 19.30 -13.57
C ASP A 44 0.14 20.36 -13.89
N ASN A 45 0.54 20.50 -15.18
CA ASN A 45 1.56 21.45 -15.64
C ASN A 45 2.83 21.42 -14.78
N ASN A 46 3.41 20.27 -14.53
CA ASN A 46 4.62 20.07 -13.72
C ASN A 46 4.43 20.15 -12.21
N LYS A 47 3.24 20.52 -11.74
CA LYS A 47 2.94 20.50 -10.31
C LYS A 47 2.46 19.10 -9.93
N ILE A 48 3.06 18.51 -8.91
CA ILE A 48 2.60 17.22 -8.39
C ILE A 48 1.33 17.46 -7.59
N ILE A 49 0.23 16.81 -7.98
CA ILE A 49 -1.09 17.00 -7.37
C ILE A 49 -1.63 15.75 -6.71
N GLY A 50 -1.02 14.60 -6.95
CA GLY A 50 -1.44 13.36 -6.31
C GLY A 50 -0.33 12.33 -6.36
N ILE A 51 -0.38 11.39 -5.43
CA ILE A 51 0.63 10.34 -5.28
C ILE A 51 -0.08 9.06 -4.84
N ILE A 52 0.33 7.94 -5.42
CA ILE A 52 -0.01 6.61 -4.90
C ILE A 52 1.22 5.75 -4.96
N ASN A 53 1.49 5.01 -3.88
CA ASN A 53 2.59 4.08 -3.86
C ASN A 53 2.23 2.84 -3.04
N GLY A 54 3.11 1.86 -3.10
CA GLY A 54 2.95 0.65 -2.33
C GLY A 54 3.94 -0.39 -2.80
N HIS A 55 3.58 -1.64 -2.58
CA HIS A 55 4.46 -2.73 -2.97
C HIS A 55 3.67 -4.00 -3.24
N TYR A 56 4.21 -4.80 -4.14
CA TYR A 56 3.83 -6.18 -4.37
C TYR A 56 4.71 -7.05 -3.49
N TYR A 57 4.11 -7.99 -2.79
CA TYR A 57 4.84 -8.78 -1.82
C TYR A 57 4.12 -10.11 -1.61
N TYR A 58 4.82 -11.21 -1.89
CA TYR A 58 4.24 -12.55 -1.88
C TYR A 58 3.07 -12.65 -2.85
N ASP A 59 1.86 -12.53 -2.36
CA ASP A 59 0.63 -12.75 -3.10
C ASP A 59 -0.34 -11.57 -2.97
N GLU A 60 0.18 -10.39 -2.66
CA GLU A 60 -0.61 -9.20 -2.37
C GLU A 60 -0.02 -7.93 -2.95
N VAL A 61 -0.89 -7.02 -3.35
CA VAL A 61 -0.54 -5.64 -3.66
C VAL A 61 -1.00 -4.78 -2.50
N HIS A 62 -0.05 -4.24 -1.74
CA HIS A 62 -0.35 -3.34 -0.63
C HIS A 62 -0.20 -1.90 -1.07
N ILE A 63 -1.26 -1.11 -0.86
CA ILE A 63 -1.25 0.32 -1.15
C ILE A 63 -0.84 1.05 0.12
N GLY A 64 0.26 1.80 0.03
CA GLY A 64 0.82 2.54 1.15
C GLY A 64 0.29 3.97 1.20
N ASP A 65 1.02 4.90 0.65
CA ASP A 65 0.57 6.29 0.60
C ASP A 65 -0.35 6.52 -0.59
N PHE A 66 -1.46 7.18 -0.34
CA PHE A 66 -2.40 7.53 -1.39
C PHE A 66 -3.06 8.86 -1.01
N ILE A 67 -2.70 9.91 -1.73
CA ILE A 67 -3.21 11.24 -1.43
C ILE A 67 -3.34 12.09 -2.69
N VAL A 68 -4.38 12.90 -2.74
CA VAL A 68 -4.59 13.93 -3.75
C VAL A 68 -4.63 15.26 -3.01
N LEU A 69 -3.97 16.27 -3.54
CA LEU A 69 -3.98 17.61 -2.93
C LEU A 69 -5.40 18.11 -2.80
N GLU A 70 -5.70 18.79 -1.70
CA GLU A 70 -7.05 19.23 -1.35
C GLU A 70 -7.77 19.95 -2.48
N GLU A 71 -7.09 20.90 -3.13
CA GLU A 71 -7.66 21.72 -4.22
C GLU A 71 -7.96 20.94 -5.49
N TYR A 72 -7.45 19.71 -5.61
CA TYR A 72 -7.68 18.84 -6.77
C TYR A 72 -8.59 17.65 -6.46
N ARG A 73 -9.17 17.60 -5.27
CA ARG A 73 -10.10 16.52 -4.89
C ARG A 73 -11.41 16.66 -5.63
N ASN A 74 -12.17 15.57 -5.69
CA ASN A 74 -13.45 15.49 -6.40
C ASN A 74 -13.34 15.68 -7.92
N GLN A 75 -12.18 15.41 -8.50
CA GLN A 75 -11.93 15.48 -9.93
C GLN A 75 -11.52 14.12 -10.50
N HIS A 76 -11.80 13.03 -9.77
CA HIS A 76 -11.50 11.65 -10.18
C HIS A 76 -10.00 11.32 -10.32
N ILE A 77 -9.11 12.15 -9.79
CA ILE A 77 -7.66 11.93 -9.86
C ILE A 77 -7.28 10.68 -9.06
N GLY A 78 -7.87 10.51 -7.89
CA GLY A 78 -7.64 9.31 -7.08
C GLY A 78 -8.05 8.04 -7.80
N THR A 79 -9.18 8.07 -8.50
CA THR A 79 -9.66 6.94 -9.31
C THR A 79 -8.68 6.62 -10.43
N LEU A 80 -8.15 7.64 -11.11
CA LEU A 80 -7.17 7.46 -12.18
C LEU A 80 -5.87 6.85 -11.65
N LEU A 81 -5.39 7.31 -10.50
CA LEU A 81 -4.20 6.77 -9.88
C LEU A 81 -4.38 5.29 -9.50
N MET A 82 -5.53 4.96 -8.92
CA MET A 82 -5.84 3.57 -8.57
C MET A 82 -5.90 2.68 -9.80
N LYS A 83 -6.47 3.16 -10.89
CA LYS A 83 -6.51 2.42 -12.16
C LYS A 83 -5.12 2.15 -12.70
N LYS A 84 -4.18 3.07 -12.52
CA LYS A 84 -2.80 2.87 -12.95
C LYS A 84 -2.14 1.72 -12.18
N VAL A 85 -2.42 1.60 -10.90
CA VAL A 85 -1.94 0.47 -10.11
C VAL A 85 -2.51 -0.84 -10.66
N GLU A 86 -3.82 -0.87 -10.93
CA GLU A 86 -4.48 -2.07 -11.47
C GLU A 86 -3.94 -2.44 -12.87
N GLU A 87 -3.64 -1.46 -13.72
CA GLU A 87 -3.01 -1.70 -15.01
C GLU A 87 -1.62 -2.31 -14.86
N LEU A 88 -0.83 -1.79 -13.91
CA LEU A 88 0.53 -2.28 -13.67
C LEU A 88 0.55 -3.77 -13.33
N PHE A 89 -0.41 -4.22 -12.57
CA PHE A 89 -0.49 -5.59 -12.08
C PHE A 89 -1.51 -6.46 -12.81
N GLN A 90 -2.07 -6.00 -13.92
CA GLN A 90 -3.16 -6.69 -14.61
C GLN A 90 -2.82 -8.11 -15.06
N ASN A 91 -1.55 -8.35 -15.41
CA ASN A 91 -1.09 -9.66 -15.88
C ASN A 91 -0.48 -10.54 -14.77
N GLU A 92 -0.43 -10.03 -13.56
CA GLU A 92 0.08 -10.80 -12.42
C GLU A 92 -1.04 -11.60 -11.78
N ASP A 93 -0.71 -12.77 -11.29
CA ASP A 93 -1.66 -13.61 -10.56
C ASP A 93 -1.37 -13.47 -9.07
N PHE A 94 -2.29 -12.88 -8.33
CA PHE A 94 -2.15 -12.68 -6.89
C PHE A 94 -3.54 -12.64 -6.25
N ASP A 95 -3.56 -12.74 -4.92
CA ASP A 95 -4.81 -12.88 -4.20
C ASP A 95 -5.61 -11.58 -4.10
N ASN A 96 -4.98 -10.51 -3.63
CA ASN A 96 -5.72 -9.29 -3.33
C ASN A 96 -4.89 -8.02 -3.37
N TYR A 97 -5.61 -6.89 -3.53
CA TYR A 97 -5.13 -5.56 -3.18
C TYR A 97 -5.58 -5.29 -1.75
N ASN A 98 -4.76 -4.65 -0.94
CA ASN A 98 -5.17 -4.27 0.40
C ASN A 98 -4.59 -2.93 0.83
N LEU A 99 -5.24 -2.32 1.79
CA LEU A 99 -4.86 -1.04 2.34
C LEU A 99 -5.51 -0.81 3.69
N THR A 100 -5.04 0.21 4.37
CA THR A 100 -5.68 0.68 5.59
C THR A 100 -5.96 2.17 5.48
N THR A 101 -7.01 2.63 6.13
CA THR A 101 -7.35 4.05 6.20
C THR A 101 -8.00 4.34 7.55
N TYR A 102 -7.94 5.58 7.98
CA TYR A 102 -8.59 5.98 9.22
C TYR A 102 -9.99 6.51 8.93
N GLU A 103 -10.86 6.43 9.95
CA GLU A 103 -12.23 6.89 9.83
C GLU A 103 -12.35 8.34 9.34
N PHE A 104 -11.44 9.23 9.79
CA PHE A 104 -11.47 10.64 9.37
C PHE A 104 -11.02 10.87 7.93
N GLN A 105 -10.41 9.88 7.31
CA GLN A 105 -9.89 10.01 5.94
C GLN A 105 -10.96 9.73 4.89
N ALA A 106 -10.94 8.59 4.22
CA ALA A 106 -11.86 8.35 3.12
C ALA A 106 -12.30 6.89 2.98
N PRO A 107 -12.86 6.25 4.04
CA PRO A 107 -13.24 4.83 3.91
C PRO A 107 -14.25 4.58 2.79
N LYS A 108 -15.21 5.48 2.59
CA LYS A 108 -16.23 5.29 1.55
C LYS A 108 -15.70 5.33 0.14
N PHE A 109 -14.60 6.05 -0.10
CA PHE A 109 -13.95 6.08 -1.41
C PHE A 109 -13.53 4.67 -1.83
N TYR A 110 -12.95 3.93 -0.90
CA TYR A 110 -12.47 2.57 -1.18
C TYR A 110 -13.61 1.60 -1.44
N GLU A 111 -14.73 1.76 -0.72
CA GLU A 111 -15.91 0.94 -0.96
C GLU A 111 -16.45 1.16 -2.38
N LYS A 112 -16.46 2.40 -2.86
CA LYS A 112 -16.85 2.71 -4.24
C LYS A 112 -15.91 2.11 -5.27
N MET A 113 -14.64 1.92 -4.91
CA MET A 113 -13.64 1.30 -5.78
C MET A 113 -13.70 -0.25 -5.75
N GLY A 114 -14.63 -0.81 -5.00
CA GLY A 114 -14.82 -2.26 -4.92
C GLY A 114 -14.09 -2.93 -3.75
N TYR A 115 -13.51 -2.17 -2.85
CA TYR A 115 -12.87 -2.71 -1.66
C TYR A 115 -13.92 -3.10 -0.62
N LYS A 116 -13.66 -4.17 0.09
CA LYS A 116 -14.52 -4.66 1.16
C LYS A 116 -13.82 -4.51 2.49
N LEU A 117 -14.58 -4.10 3.50
CA LEU A 117 -14.09 -3.96 4.85
C LEU A 117 -13.86 -5.34 5.45
N GLU A 118 -12.65 -5.57 5.95
CA GLU A 118 -12.30 -6.80 6.65
C GLU A 118 -12.37 -6.64 8.16
N TYR A 119 -11.91 -5.48 8.66
CA TYR A 119 -11.78 -5.27 10.09
C TYR A 119 -11.69 -3.79 10.41
N ILE A 120 -12.20 -3.41 11.58
CA ILE A 120 -12.02 -2.08 12.15
C ILE A 120 -11.30 -2.24 13.48
N ARG A 121 -10.12 -1.62 13.58
CA ARG A 121 -9.44 -1.52 14.87
C ARG A 121 -9.91 -0.24 15.53
N LYS A 122 -10.65 -0.38 16.61
CA LYS A 122 -11.17 0.78 17.33
C LYS A 122 -10.07 1.45 18.14
N ASN A 123 -10.04 2.78 18.09
CA ASN A 123 -9.15 3.56 18.93
C ASN A 123 -9.84 3.88 20.23
N ASN A 124 -9.15 3.65 21.36
CA ASN A 124 -9.75 3.80 22.67
C ASN A 124 -9.99 5.25 23.10
N LYS A 125 -9.33 6.20 22.43
CA LYS A 125 -9.39 7.62 22.82
C LYS A 125 -10.19 8.48 21.87
N ASN A 126 -10.16 8.16 20.59
CA ASN A 126 -10.76 8.99 19.55
C ASN A 126 -11.25 8.14 18.39
N SER A 127 -12.55 8.12 18.18
CA SER A 127 -13.15 7.31 17.12
C SER A 127 -12.72 7.72 15.71
N LYS A 128 -12.28 8.96 15.52
CA LYS A 128 -11.73 9.41 14.22
C LYS A 128 -10.47 8.66 13.83
N LEU A 129 -9.80 8.05 14.81
CA LEU A 129 -8.60 7.24 14.62
C LEU A 129 -8.91 5.74 14.55
N ASN A 130 -10.16 5.36 14.46
CA ASN A 130 -10.49 3.97 14.13
C ASN A 130 -9.85 3.65 12.79
N LYS A 131 -9.19 2.49 12.73
CA LYS A 131 -8.45 2.09 11.53
C LYS A 131 -9.21 1.01 10.80
N TYR A 132 -9.47 1.26 9.53
CA TYR A 132 -10.23 0.38 8.65
C TYR A 132 -9.28 -0.42 7.77
N PHE A 133 -9.46 -1.72 7.72
CA PHE A 133 -8.68 -2.63 6.90
C PHE A 133 -9.54 -3.08 5.74
N TYR A 134 -9.11 -2.75 4.53
CA TYR A 134 -9.84 -3.06 3.30
C TYR A 134 -9.06 -4.00 2.40
N SER A 135 -9.79 -4.84 1.67
CA SER A 135 -9.20 -5.63 0.61
C SER A 135 -10.12 -5.72 -0.60
N LYS A 136 -9.50 -6.00 -1.75
CA LYS A 136 -10.22 -6.22 -3.00
C LYS A 136 -9.57 -7.42 -3.69
N PRO A 137 -10.32 -8.49 -3.97
CA PRO A 137 -9.74 -9.64 -4.66
C PRO A 137 -9.27 -9.23 -6.07
N LYS A 138 -8.15 -9.80 -6.51
CA LYS A 138 -7.65 -9.59 -7.87
C LYS A 138 -8.65 -10.10 -8.89
N ARG A 139 -9.27 -11.21 -8.58
CA ARG A 139 -10.31 -11.83 -9.41
C ARG A 139 -11.66 -11.71 -8.73
N GLN A 140 -12.64 -11.31 -9.48
CA GLN A 140 -14.02 -11.20 -9.01
C GLN A 140 -14.90 -12.24 -9.70
#